data_57b2d8c2523191653b842741e30f288f
#
_entry.id   57b2d8c2523191653b842741e30f288f
#
_cell.length_a   1.000
_cell.length_b   1.000
_cell.length_c   1.000
_cell.angle_alpha   90.00
_cell.angle_beta   90.00
_cell.angle_gamma   90.00
#
_symmetry.space_group_name_H-M   'P 1'
#
loop_
_entity.id
_entity.type
_entity.pdbx_description
1 polymer ?
#
loop_
_entity_poly.entity_id
_entity_poly.type
_entity_poly.pdbx_seq_one_letter_code
_entity_poly.pdbx_strand_id
1 'polypeptide(L)'
;MLQGGGIQRIEQTGSELADESHDMAKGIGIFITERIAVGLVENHALAGELCLDPEDEDVSDSLHGLPAEAIAEKVAALVKKLGLAESPEFVGVGVPGIVRNGTVEDSPNLIQFKGVSIQDLISNALVPLFGKVHVSVFNDADAVAAGIAATHNFLDRLIRVWTLGTGIGYGRYPFHSGIWEAGHSVVTLDPKEHFCGCGGKGHVEGIMGHRAIRLRFMDLEPEEVFAQAEAGEARCVEFVKLWHRALAAATATSIHLDGPGKFFVTGFESRHLNLQLLNEYLSEMVKLSPLQGYQVEVVPSGENIAVIGAAVNASQAVERNA
;
A
#
# COMPACT_ATOMS: atom_id res chain seq x y z
N MET A 1 29.13 61.18 -36.07
CA MET A 1 27.91 61.56 -35.36
C MET A 1 27.18 60.27 -34.98
N LEU A 2 27.36 59.85 -33.77
CA LEU A 2 26.67 58.69 -33.19
C LEU A 2 26.07 59.13 -31.86
N GLN A 3 24.74 59.20 -31.82
CA GLN A 3 24.00 59.55 -30.63
C GLN A 3 23.75 58.30 -29.78
N GLY A 4 23.96 58.47 -28.48
CA GLY A 4 23.83 57.45 -27.47
C GLY A 4 22.37 57.12 -27.17
N GLY A 5 22.11 55.82 -27.00
CA GLY A 5 20.87 55.28 -26.46
C GLY A 5 21.04 54.96 -24.97
N GLY A 6 20.28 55.68 -24.13
CA GLY A 6 20.26 55.46 -22.69
C GLY A 6 19.65 54.13 -22.29
N ILE A 7 20.32 53.47 -21.35
CA ILE A 7 19.81 52.27 -20.68
C ILE A 7 18.89 52.73 -19.52
N GLN A 8 17.60 52.49 -19.65
CA GLN A 8 16.67 52.62 -18.53
C GLN A 8 16.87 51.46 -17.56
N ARG A 9 17.22 51.79 -16.31
CA ARG A 9 17.14 50.85 -15.18
C ARG A 9 15.68 50.56 -14.88
N ILE A 10 15.29 49.32 -14.98
CA ILE A 10 14.03 48.81 -14.44
C ILE A 10 14.25 48.58 -12.95
N GLU A 11 13.63 49.38 -12.12
CA GLU A 11 13.50 49.11 -10.68
C GLU A 11 12.64 47.86 -10.50
N GLN A 12 13.24 46.80 -9.97
CA GLN A 12 12.52 45.65 -9.47
C GLN A 12 11.80 46.07 -8.19
N THR A 13 10.49 46.29 -8.29
CA THR A 13 9.61 46.32 -7.14
C THR A 13 9.57 44.89 -6.57
N GLY A 14 10.13 44.75 -5.38
CA GLY A 14 10.00 43.53 -4.60
C GLY A 14 8.52 43.26 -4.35
N SER A 15 7.97 42.24 -5.00
CA SER A 15 6.72 41.63 -4.56
C SER A 15 7.05 40.90 -3.27
N GLU A 16 6.54 41.38 -2.16
CA GLU A 16 6.35 40.60 -0.95
C GLU A 16 5.61 39.30 -1.37
N LEU A 17 6.33 38.19 -1.36
CA LEU A 17 5.72 36.88 -1.34
C LEU A 17 4.95 36.83 -0.02
N ALA A 18 3.64 37.00 -0.11
CA ALA A 18 2.75 36.65 0.97
C ALA A 18 3.06 35.20 1.35
N ASP A 19 3.55 35.02 2.55
CA ASP A 19 3.62 33.77 3.25
C ASP A 19 2.15 33.33 3.46
N GLU A 20 1.55 32.74 2.43
CA GLU A 20 0.33 31.98 2.59
C GLU A 20 0.74 30.78 3.46
N SER A 21 0.59 30.93 4.77
CA SER A 21 0.49 29.82 5.69
C SER A 21 -0.67 28.95 5.19
N HIS A 22 -0.38 27.99 4.29
CA HIS A 22 -1.29 26.90 4.00
C HIS A 22 -1.56 26.25 5.35
N ASP A 23 -2.78 26.43 5.82
CA ASP A 23 -3.31 25.75 6.99
C ASP A 23 -3.06 24.24 6.74
N MET A 24 -2.19 23.65 7.57
CA MET A 24 -1.58 22.36 7.26
C MET A 24 -2.63 21.27 7.44
N ALA A 25 -3.09 20.70 6.34
CA ALA A 25 -4.16 19.68 6.32
C ALA A 25 -3.88 18.58 7.37
N LYS A 26 -4.79 18.46 8.32
CA LYS A 26 -4.68 17.58 9.49
C LYS A 26 -5.73 16.50 9.43
N GLY A 27 -5.29 15.27 9.34
CA GLY A 27 -6.18 14.11 9.22
C GLY A 27 -5.77 12.93 10.06
N ILE A 28 -6.65 11.95 10.13
CA ILE A 28 -6.40 10.67 10.80
C ILE A 28 -6.21 9.60 9.74
N GLY A 29 -5.12 8.83 9.87
CA GLY A 29 -4.93 7.58 9.17
C GLY A 29 -5.27 6.40 10.07
N ILE A 30 -5.96 5.43 9.52
CA ILE A 30 -6.36 4.19 10.16
C ILE A 30 -5.94 3.03 9.25
N PHE A 31 -5.32 2.02 9.82
CA PHE A 31 -4.96 0.81 9.08
C PHE A 31 -5.43 -0.41 9.86
N ILE A 32 -6.24 -1.26 9.21
CA ILE A 32 -6.88 -2.42 9.84
C ILE A 32 -6.52 -3.65 9.03
N THR A 33 -5.66 -4.50 9.57
CA THR A 33 -5.27 -5.78 8.97
C THR A 33 -5.31 -6.87 10.04
N GLU A 34 -4.17 -7.36 10.53
CA GLU A 34 -4.07 -8.29 11.65
C GLU A 34 -4.29 -7.60 12.99
N ARG A 35 -4.01 -6.29 13.04
CA ARG A 35 -4.28 -5.37 14.15
C ARG A 35 -4.75 -4.02 13.62
N ILE A 36 -5.16 -3.15 14.53
CA ILE A 36 -5.57 -1.79 14.22
C ILE A 36 -4.44 -0.84 14.55
N ALA A 37 -4.06 0.00 13.58
CA ALA A 37 -3.14 1.11 13.78
C ALA A 37 -3.84 2.43 13.46
N VAL A 38 -3.72 3.41 14.35
CA VAL A 38 -4.32 4.73 14.20
C VAL A 38 -3.26 5.79 14.47
N GLY A 39 -3.19 6.81 13.62
CA GLY A 39 -2.24 7.91 13.80
C GLY A 39 -2.78 9.24 13.30
N LEU A 40 -2.32 10.31 13.90
CA LEU A 40 -2.49 11.66 13.41
C LEU A 40 -1.46 11.92 12.31
N VAL A 41 -1.90 12.47 11.19
CA VAL A 41 -1.05 12.80 10.04
C VAL A 41 -1.17 14.29 9.74
N GLU A 42 -0.05 14.97 9.73
CA GLU A 42 0.11 16.38 9.37
C GLU A 42 1.22 16.50 8.33
N ASN A 43 1.01 17.22 7.26
CA ASN A 43 2.01 17.40 6.18
C ASN A 43 2.57 16.09 5.64
N HIS A 44 1.71 15.08 5.45
CA HIS A 44 2.08 13.77 4.95
C HIS A 44 3.07 12.99 5.85
N ALA A 45 3.14 13.34 7.12
CA ALA A 45 3.96 12.67 8.13
C ALA A 45 3.15 12.39 9.42
N LEU A 46 3.57 11.40 10.19
CA LEU A 46 2.97 11.16 11.50
C LEU A 46 3.28 12.31 12.45
N ALA A 47 2.24 12.81 13.12
CA ALA A 47 2.33 13.78 14.19
C ALA A 47 2.17 13.08 15.55
N GLY A 48 3.23 12.40 15.98
CA GLY A 48 3.26 11.61 17.22
C GLY A 48 3.38 10.11 17.00
N GLU A 49 3.09 9.34 18.05
CA GLU A 49 3.17 7.88 18.01
C GLU A 49 1.85 7.26 17.51
N LEU A 50 1.95 6.05 16.95
CA LEU A 50 0.77 5.26 16.61
C LEU A 50 0.06 4.75 17.86
N CYS A 51 -1.27 4.76 17.81
CA CYS A 51 -2.10 4.00 18.73
C CYS A 51 -2.40 2.63 18.10
N LEU A 52 -2.05 1.55 18.77
CA LEU A 52 -2.15 0.18 18.27
C LEU A 52 -3.11 -0.65 19.14
N ASP A 53 -3.82 -1.61 18.52
CA ASP A 53 -4.61 -2.64 19.21
C ASP A 53 -4.57 -3.95 18.41
N PRO A 54 -3.95 -5.01 18.95
CA PRO A 54 -3.18 -5.06 20.20
C PRO A 54 -1.88 -4.23 20.10
N GLU A 55 -1.38 -3.78 21.25
CA GLU A 55 -0.08 -3.09 21.33
C GLU A 55 1.08 -4.05 21.08
N ASP A 56 0.93 -5.33 21.48
CA ASP A 56 1.92 -6.38 21.28
C ASP A 56 1.83 -6.99 19.89
N GLU A 57 2.95 -7.03 19.19
CA GLU A 57 3.06 -7.60 17.82
C GLU A 57 2.90 -9.13 17.79
N ASP A 58 3.20 -9.80 18.89
CA ASP A 58 3.13 -11.27 18.99
C ASP A 58 1.69 -11.82 19.02
N VAL A 59 0.69 -10.94 19.15
CA VAL A 59 -0.73 -11.30 19.12
C VAL A 59 -1.28 -11.14 17.69
N SER A 60 -0.89 -12.03 16.81
CA SER A 60 -1.49 -12.13 15.47
C SER A 60 -2.94 -12.60 15.56
N ASP A 61 -3.74 -12.28 14.55
CA ASP A 61 -5.14 -12.69 14.41
C ASP A 61 -6.12 -12.18 15.50
N SER A 62 -5.76 -11.12 16.23
CA SER A 62 -6.61 -10.58 17.30
C SER A 62 -7.97 -10.07 16.82
N LEU A 63 -8.09 -9.72 15.56
CA LEU A 63 -9.32 -9.23 14.92
C LEU A 63 -10.18 -10.36 14.33
N HIS A 64 -9.64 -11.55 14.17
CA HIS A 64 -10.39 -12.69 13.66
C HIS A 64 -11.57 -13.04 14.57
N GLY A 65 -12.75 -13.19 13.97
CA GLY A 65 -13.98 -13.53 14.69
C GLY A 65 -14.64 -12.38 15.47
N LEU A 66 -14.04 -11.20 15.51
CA LEU A 66 -14.72 -10.01 16.05
C LEU A 66 -15.73 -9.49 15.04
N PRO A 67 -16.97 -9.12 15.46
CA PRO A 67 -17.90 -8.38 14.62
C PRO A 67 -17.30 -7.07 14.10
N ALA A 68 -17.68 -6.64 12.90
CA ALA A 68 -17.20 -5.39 12.31
C ALA A 68 -17.47 -4.18 13.20
N GLU A 69 -18.61 -4.18 13.90
CA GLU A 69 -19.00 -3.14 14.87
C GLU A 69 -18.03 -3.06 16.04
N ALA A 70 -17.60 -4.20 16.58
CA ALA A 70 -16.62 -4.24 17.68
C ALA A 70 -15.25 -3.72 17.23
N ILE A 71 -14.85 -3.97 15.97
CA ILE A 71 -13.65 -3.39 15.39
C ILE A 71 -13.78 -1.86 15.28
N ALA A 72 -14.93 -1.35 14.83
CA ALA A 72 -15.17 0.08 14.76
C ALA A 72 -15.17 0.77 16.14
N GLU A 73 -15.68 0.11 17.19
CA GLU A 73 -15.60 0.60 18.56
C GLU A 73 -14.14 0.69 19.05
N LYS A 74 -13.31 -0.32 18.73
CA LYS A 74 -11.87 -0.30 19.02
C LYS A 74 -11.17 0.85 18.29
N VAL A 75 -11.49 1.06 17.01
CA VAL A 75 -10.98 2.22 16.24
C VAL A 75 -11.33 3.54 16.93
N ALA A 76 -12.60 3.74 17.31
CA ALA A 76 -13.01 4.96 18.03
C ALA A 76 -12.28 5.14 19.37
N ALA A 77 -12.03 4.05 20.10
CA ALA A 77 -11.25 4.09 21.31
C ALA A 77 -9.79 4.50 21.10
N LEU A 78 -9.16 4.01 20.02
CA LEU A 78 -7.79 4.41 19.63
C LEU A 78 -7.75 5.87 19.15
N VAL A 79 -8.70 6.29 18.32
CA VAL A 79 -8.82 7.69 17.89
C VAL A 79 -8.97 8.63 19.07
N LYS A 80 -9.74 8.25 20.09
CA LYS A 80 -9.86 9.02 21.34
C LYS A 80 -8.53 9.18 22.08
N LYS A 81 -7.65 8.15 22.04
CA LYS A 81 -6.30 8.22 22.65
C LYS A 81 -5.40 9.28 22.00
N LEU A 82 -5.66 9.67 20.74
CA LEU A 82 -4.91 10.75 20.08
C LEU A 82 -5.10 12.12 20.75
N GLY A 83 -6.15 12.31 21.54
CA GLY A 83 -6.38 13.51 22.34
C GLY A 83 -6.60 14.78 21.54
N LEU A 84 -7.19 14.67 20.34
CA LEU A 84 -7.40 15.82 19.45
C LEU A 84 -8.37 16.84 20.06
N ALA A 85 -7.99 18.11 20.05
CA ALA A 85 -8.82 19.21 20.54
C ALA A 85 -9.89 19.62 19.50
N GLU A 86 -9.63 19.37 18.23
CA GLU A 86 -10.48 19.75 17.10
C GLU A 86 -10.79 18.55 16.21
N SER A 87 -11.86 18.64 15.43
CA SER A 87 -12.23 17.61 14.45
C SER A 87 -11.17 17.54 13.36
N PRO A 88 -10.76 16.33 12.92
CA PRO A 88 -9.88 16.18 11.76
C PRO A 88 -10.63 16.60 10.48
N GLU A 89 -9.89 17.11 9.51
CA GLU A 89 -10.46 17.51 8.21
C GLU A 89 -10.90 16.28 7.41
N PHE A 90 -10.19 15.17 7.55
CA PHE A 90 -10.49 13.89 6.89
C PHE A 90 -10.01 12.70 7.72
N VAL A 91 -10.61 11.55 7.44
CA VAL A 91 -10.20 10.25 8.00
C VAL A 91 -10.02 9.28 6.86
N GLY A 92 -8.82 8.72 6.73
CA GLY A 92 -8.50 7.68 5.77
C GLY A 92 -8.41 6.31 6.44
N VAL A 93 -9.00 5.29 5.83
CA VAL A 93 -9.01 3.92 6.36
C VAL A 93 -8.47 2.97 5.31
N GLY A 94 -7.38 2.26 5.59
CA GLY A 94 -6.85 1.16 4.80
C GLY A 94 -7.33 -0.18 5.34
N VAL A 95 -7.92 -1.03 4.51
CA VAL A 95 -8.45 -2.36 4.88
C VAL A 95 -8.10 -3.40 3.82
N PRO A 96 -7.92 -4.69 4.19
CA PRO A 96 -7.69 -5.74 3.21
C PRO A 96 -8.97 -6.06 2.44
N GLY A 97 -8.79 -6.40 1.16
CA GLY A 97 -9.86 -6.86 0.29
C GLY A 97 -10.32 -5.85 -0.75
N ILE A 98 -11.40 -6.20 -1.44
CA ILE A 98 -11.97 -5.41 -2.53
C ILE A 98 -12.84 -4.31 -1.95
N VAL A 99 -12.43 -3.05 -2.12
CA VAL A 99 -13.17 -1.87 -1.64
C VAL A 99 -13.83 -1.16 -2.81
N ARG A 100 -15.14 -0.92 -2.71
CA ARG A 100 -15.88 -0.10 -3.66
C ARG A 100 -16.86 0.83 -2.93
N ASN A 101 -16.75 2.12 -3.19
CA ASN A 101 -17.62 3.15 -2.59
C ASN A 101 -17.72 3.04 -1.05
N GLY A 102 -16.58 2.81 -0.38
CA GLY A 102 -16.52 2.67 1.08
C GLY A 102 -17.01 1.34 1.65
N THR A 103 -17.50 0.42 0.78
CA THR A 103 -17.95 -0.93 1.15
C THR A 103 -16.88 -1.94 0.79
N VAL A 104 -16.62 -2.88 1.67
CA VAL A 104 -15.75 -4.05 1.40
C VAL A 104 -16.60 -5.13 0.73
N GLU A 105 -16.44 -5.35 -0.58
CA GLU A 105 -17.21 -6.35 -1.33
C GLU A 105 -16.75 -7.77 -1.00
N ASP A 106 -15.45 -7.96 -0.82
CA ASP A 106 -14.87 -9.24 -0.40
C ASP A 106 -13.56 -9.01 0.38
N SER A 107 -13.33 -9.80 1.41
CA SER A 107 -12.09 -9.77 2.20
C SER A 107 -11.79 -11.16 2.75
N PRO A 108 -10.81 -11.88 2.15
CA PRO A 108 -10.41 -13.19 2.63
C PRO A 108 -9.79 -13.17 4.03
N ASN A 109 -9.11 -12.08 4.39
CA ASN A 109 -8.39 -11.95 5.65
C ASN A 109 -9.29 -11.46 6.80
N LEU A 110 -10.28 -10.61 6.51
CA LEU A 110 -11.27 -10.12 7.48
C LEU A 110 -12.68 -10.37 6.95
N ILE A 111 -13.09 -11.64 6.98
CA ILE A 111 -14.36 -12.10 6.39
C ILE A 111 -15.58 -11.36 6.95
N GLN A 112 -15.51 -10.89 8.19
CA GLN A 112 -16.56 -10.09 8.84
C GLN A 112 -16.78 -8.73 8.20
N PHE A 113 -15.86 -8.26 7.35
CA PHE A 113 -16.02 -7.01 6.60
C PHE A 113 -16.76 -7.19 5.28
N LYS A 114 -16.96 -8.44 4.83
CA LYS A 114 -17.64 -8.72 3.56
C LYS A 114 -19.08 -8.18 3.53
N GLY A 115 -19.35 -7.30 2.57
CA GLY A 115 -20.64 -6.64 2.40
C GLY A 115 -20.88 -5.47 3.35
N VAL A 116 -19.90 -5.08 4.18
CA VAL A 116 -20.04 -4.00 5.17
C VAL A 116 -19.53 -2.68 4.58
N SER A 117 -20.33 -1.62 4.72
CA SER A 117 -19.88 -0.24 4.51
C SER A 117 -18.96 0.17 5.67
N ILE A 118 -17.66 -0.01 5.49
CA ILE A 118 -16.65 0.41 6.49
C ILE A 118 -16.67 1.93 6.63
N GLN A 119 -16.94 2.65 5.54
CA GLN A 119 -17.08 4.10 5.57
C GLN A 119 -18.17 4.56 6.55
N ASP A 120 -19.37 4.00 6.44
CA ASP A 120 -20.49 4.36 7.33
C ASP A 120 -20.24 3.89 8.76
N LEU A 121 -19.69 2.69 8.90
CA LEU A 121 -19.41 2.07 10.19
C LEU A 121 -18.43 2.91 11.01
N ILE A 122 -17.29 3.29 10.42
CA ILE A 122 -16.28 4.13 11.07
C ILE A 122 -16.81 5.56 11.27
N SER A 123 -17.49 6.14 10.28
CA SER A 123 -18.08 7.47 10.41
C SER A 123 -19.02 7.52 11.62
N ASN A 124 -19.91 6.53 11.76
CA ASN A 124 -20.85 6.46 12.87
C ASN A 124 -20.15 6.27 14.23
N ALA A 125 -19.10 5.45 14.29
CA ALA A 125 -18.31 5.24 15.50
C ALA A 125 -17.57 6.52 15.96
N LEU A 126 -17.23 7.42 15.04
CA LEU A 126 -16.54 8.68 15.35
C LEU A 126 -17.47 9.85 15.66
N VAL A 127 -18.78 9.74 15.38
CA VAL A 127 -19.78 10.81 15.68
C VAL A 127 -19.71 11.30 17.12
N PRO A 128 -19.57 10.44 18.17
CA PRO A 128 -19.50 10.91 19.55
C PRO A 128 -18.27 11.75 19.87
N LEU A 129 -17.19 11.64 19.08
CA LEU A 129 -15.94 12.36 19.28
C LEU A 129 -15.92 13.71 18.55
N PHE A 130 -16.37 13.73 17.30
CA PHE A 130 -16.16 14.86 16.38
C PHE A 130 -17.42 15.35 15.69
N GLY A 131 -18.57 14.70 15.89
CA GLY A 131 -19.70 14.89 15.01
C GLY A 131 -19.49 14.23 13.65
N LYS A 132 -20.02 14.82 12.59
CA LYS A 132 -19.89 14.25 11.24
C LYS A 132 -18.51 14.56 10.67
N VAL A 133 -17.73 13.53 10.35
CA VAL A 133 -16.42 13.60 9.70
C VAL A 133 -16.46 12.91 8.33
N HIS A 134 -15.61 13.36 7.42
CA HIS A 134 -15.43 12.70 6.12
C HIS A 134 -14.51 11.48 6.27
N VAL A 135 -15.03 10.30 5.98
CA VAL A 135 -14.28 9.04 6.02
C VAL A 135 -14.14 8.50 4.60
N SER A 136 -12.93 8.17 4.20
CA SER A 136 -12.62 7.50 2.93
C SER A 136 -11.95 6.17 3.19
N VAL A 137 -12.34 5.12 2.44
CA VAL A 137 -11.83 3.76 2.64
C VAL A 137 -11.08 3.31 1.39
N PHE A 138 -9.93 2.69 1.59
CA PHE A 138 -9.02 2.24 0.54
C PHE A 138 -8.61 0.79 0.80
N ASN A 139 -8.18 0.11 -0.27
CA ASN A 139 -7.48 -1.15 -0.12
C ASN A 139 -6.14 -0.94 0.63
N ASP A 140 -5.73 -1.93 1.39
CA ASP A 140 -4.50 -1.91 2.22
C ASP A 140 -3.23 -1.63 1.38
N ALA A 141 -3.09 -2.27 0.22
CA ALA A 141 -1.94 -2.05 -0.66
C ALA A 141 -1.94 -0.64 -1.27
N ASP A 142 -3.11 -0.05 -1.57
CA ASP A 142 -3.20 1.35 -2.03
C ASP A 142 -2.84 2.34 -0.91
N ALA A 143 -3.21 2.05 0.33
CA ALA A 143 -2.76 2.83 1.48
C ALA A 143 -1.24 2.76 1.62
N VAL A 144 -0.64 1.57 1.54
CA VAL A 144 0.83 1.40 1.56
C VAL A 144 1.49 2.17 0.41
N ALA A 145 0.92 2.13 -0.81
CA ALA A 145 1.48 2.85 -1.95
C ALA A 145 1.51 4.37 -1.74
N ALA A 146 0.42 4.94 -1.22
CA ALA A 146 0.36 6.37 -0.90
C ALA A 146 1.33 6.76 0.22
N GLY A 147 1.49 5.91 1.23
CA GLY A 147 2.44 6.14 2.31
C GLY A 147 3.89 6.12 1.84
N ILE A 148 4.25 5.19 0.96
CA ILE A 148 5.58 5.16 0.33
C ILE A 148 5.78 6.41 -0.53
N ALA A 149 4.76 6.81 -1.32
CA ALA A 149 4.85 8.04 -2.11
C ALA A 149 5.12 9.28 -1.24
N ALA A 150 4.44 9.39 -0.11
CA ALA A 150 4.61 10.48 0.83
C ALA A 150 5.99 10.48 1.49
N THR A 151 6.40 9.35 2.07
CA THR A 151 7.65 9.24 2.84
C THR A 151 8.92 9.31 1.98
N HIS A 152 8.81 9.03 0.67
CA HIS A 152 9.91 9.08 -0.29
C HIS A 152 9.87 10.29 -1.23
N ASN A 153 8.98 11.26 -1.00
CA ASN A 153 8.80 12.45 -1.83
C ASN A 153 8.46 12.13 -3.29
N PHE A 154 7.53 11.20 -3.52
CA PHE A 154 7.06 10.79 -4.85
C PHE A 154 5.58 11.10 -5.07
N LEU A 155 5.04 12.11 -4.39
CA LEU A 155 3.63 12.51 -4.53
C LEU A 155 3.28 13.09 -5.91
N ASP A 156 4.30 13.39 -6.72
CA ASP A 156 4.17 13.98 -8.06
C ASP A 156 4.17 12.95 -9.21
N ARG A 157 4.31 11.65 -8.90
CA ARG A 157 4.51 10.62 -9.92
C ARG A 157 3.84 9.30 -9.61
N LEU A 158 3.68 8.47 -10.64
CA LEU A 158 3.19 7.11 -10.50
C LEU A 158 4.22 6.23 -9.81
N ILE A 159 3.81 5.61 -8.71
CA ILE A 159 4.50 4.48 -8.09
C ILE A 159 3.57 3.28 -7.99
N ARG A 160 4.16 2.10 -7.86
CA ARG A 160 3.46 0.82 -7.73
C ARG A 160 4.14 0.01 -6.64
N VAL A 161 3.35 -0.68 -5.87
CA VAL A 161 3.83 -1.43 -4.70
C VAL A 161 3.33 -2.85 -4.75
N TRP A 162 4.24 -3.80 -4.59
CA TRP A 162 3.94 -5.19 -4.32
C TRP A 162 4.04 -5.43 -2.82
N THR A 163 2.97 -5.91 -2.20
CA THR A 163 2.99 -6.35 -0.80
C THR A 163 3.06 -7.88 -0.76
N LEU A 164 4.18 -8.40 -0.28
CA LEU A 164 4.47 -9.84 -0.22
C LEU A 164 4.18 -10.36 1.19
N GLY A 165 3.12 -11.13 1.34
CA GLY A 165 2.66 -11.62 2.62
C GLY A 165 1.89 -12.94 2.51
N THR A 166 0.84 -13.12 3.31
CA THR A 166 -0.08 -14.27 3.25
C THR A 166 -0.62 -14.47 1.83
N GLY A 167 -1.05 -13.36 1.20
CA GLY A 167 -1.29 -13.24 -0.24
C GLY A 167 -0.31 -12.26 -0.89
N ILE A 168 -0.61 -11.84 -2.13
CA ILE A 168 0.14 -10.86 -2.88
C ILE A 168 -0.76 -9.68 -3.22
N GLY A 169 -0.51 -8.55 -2.58
CA GLY A 169 -1.22 -7.30 -2.87
C GLY A 169 -0.47 -6.44 -3.90
N TYR A 170 -1.23 -5.56 -4.53
CA TYR A 170 -0.71 -4.59 -5.48
C TYR A 170 -1.38 -3.23 -5.29
N GLY A 171 -0.61 -2.24 -4.89
CA GLY A 171 -1.07 -0.88 -4.67
C GLY A 171 -0.50 0.10 -5.70
N ARG A 172 -1.24 1.19 -5.94
CA ARG A 172 -0.86 2.28 -6.85
C ARG A 172 -1.01 3.64 -6.18
N TYR A 173 -0.10 4.52 -6.52
CA TYR A 173 -0.24 5.94 -6.22
C TYR A 173 0.11 6.77 -7.47
N PRO A 174 -0.66 7.84 -7.84
CA PRO A 174 -1.88 8.32 -7.17
C PRO A 174 -3.02 7.30 -7.17
N PHE A 175 -3.85 7.37 -6.13
CA PHE A 175 -5.04 6.52 -6.05
C PHE A 175 -5.95 6.75 -7.26
N HIS A 176 -6.37 5.67 -7.86
CA HIS A 176 -7.33 5.67 -8.96
C HIS A 176 -8.46 4.71 -8.61
N SER A 177 -9.71 5.19 -8.73
CA SER A 177 -10.87 4.34 -8.47
C SER A 177 -10.92 3.15 -9.42
N GLY A 178 -10.88 1.96 -8.88
CA GLY A 178 -10.87 0.70 -9.62
C GLY A 178 -10.49 -0.45 -8.71
N ILE A 179 -10.59 -1.66 -9.24
CA ILE A 179 -10.15 -2.88 -8.55
C ILE A 179 -8.90 -3.37 -9.26
N TRP A 180 -7.80 -3.42 -8.53
CA TRP A 180 -6.48 -3.77 -9.06
C TRP A 180 -5.97 -5.04 -8.38
N GLU A 181 -6.52 -6.18 -8.77
CA GLU A 181 -6.18 -7.50 -8.23
C GLU A 181 -4.97 -8.11 -8.97
N ALA A 182 -3.84 -7.38 -9.01
CA ALA A 182 -2.66 -7.86 -9.75
C ALA A 182 -2.00 -9.08 -9.11
N GLY A 183 -2.25 -9.37 -7.83
CA GLY A 183 -1.90 -10.65 -7.20
C GLY A 183 -2.52 -11.86 -7.90
N HIS A 184 -3.64 -11.65 -8.59
CA HIS A 184 -4.32 -12.67 -9.38
C HIS A 184 -3.97 -12.62 -10.88
N SER A 185 -2.97 -11.84 -11.29
CA SER A 185 -2.50 -11.88 -12.67
C SER A 185 -1.88 -13.24 -13.01
N VAL A 186 -2.19 -13.74 -14.22
CA VAL A 186 -1.67 -15.02 -14.71
C VAL A 186 -0.23 -14.81 -15.19
N VAL A 187 0.72 -15.45 -14.53
CA VAL A 187 2.16 -15.37 -14.86
C VAL A 187 2.71 -16.67 -15.45
N THR A 188 1.90 -17.73 -15.47
CA THR A 188 2.24 -18.98 -16.10
C THR A 188 0.99 -19.73 -16.59
N LEU A 189 1.13 -20.51 -17.64
CA LEU A 189 0.08 -21.40 -18.18
C LEU A 189 0.26 -22.85 -17.73
N ASP A 190 1.22 -23.15 -16.86
CA ASP A 190 1.39 -24.49 -16.30
C ASP A 190 0.16 -24.85 -15.44
N PRO A 191 -0.60 -25.90 -15.79
CA PRO A 191 -1.78 -26.31 -15.05
C PRO A 191 -1.49 -26.80 -13.64
N LYS A 192 -0.23 -27.09 -13.30
CA LYS A 192 0.22 -27.46 -11.96
C LYS A 192 0.21 -26.29 -10.98
N GLU A 193 0.24 -25.05 -11.51
CA GLU A 193 0.20 -23.83 -10.72
C GLU A 193 -1.25 -23.48 -10.34
N HIS A 194 -1.78 -24.13 -9.30
CA HIS A 194 -3.18 -24.02 -8.86
C HIS A 194 -3.34 -23.75 -7.36
N PHE A 195 -2.33 -23.14 -6.72
CA PHE A 195 -2.30 -22.94 -5.26
C PHE A 195 -2.88 -21.60 -4.81
N CYS A 196 -3.39 -20.76 -5.73
CA CYS A 196 -4.04 -19.51 -5.36
C CYS A 196 -5.35 -19.76 -4.61
N GLY A 197 -5.57 -19.01 -3.52
CA GLY A 197 -6.76 -19.12 -2.68
C GLY A 197 -8.09 -18.85 -3.39
N CYS A 198 -8.09 -18.09 -4.50
CA CYS A 198 -9.28 -17.83 -5.30
C CYS A 198 -9.67 -19.01 -6.23
N GLY A 199 -8.86 -20.07 -6.32
CA GLY A 199 -9.05 -21.19 -7.23
C GLY A 199 -8.59 -20.99 -8.67
N GLY A 200 -8.11 -19.78 -9.01
CA GLY A 200 -7.54 -19.47 -10.33
C GLY A 200 -6.16 -20.15 -10.50
N LYS A 201 -5.81 -20.43 -11.75
CA LYS A 201 -4.55 -21.11 -12.09
C LYS A 201 -3.52 -20.14 -12.64
N GLY A 202 -2.26 -20.39 -12.32
CA GLY A 202 -1.13 -19.60 -12.83
C GLY A 202 -1.01 -18.20 -12.25
N HIS A 203 -1.75 -17.88 -11.19
CA HIS A 203 -1.71 -16.59 -10.53
C HIS A 203 -0.37 -16.38 -9.79
N VAL A 204 0.12 -15.14 -9.80
CA VAL A 204 1.35 -14.78 -9.07
C VAL A 204 1.22 -15.13 -7.58
N GLU A 205 0.08 -14.87 -6.96
CA GLU A 205 -0.18 -15.23 -5.56
C GLU A 205 -0.11 -16.76 -5.32
N GLY A 206 -0.59 -17.57 -6.26
CA GLY A 206 -0.50 -19.02 -6.18
C GLY A 206 0.93 -19.58 -6.24
N ILE A 207 1.90 -18.74 -6.62
CA ILE A 207 3.32 -19.07 -6.62
C ILE A 207 4.01 -18.43 -5.41
N MET A 208 3.72 -17.17 -5.12
CA MET A 208 4.51 -16.34 -4.23
C MET A 208 3.95 -16.18 -2.82
N GLY A 209 2.63 -16.30 -2.65
CA GLY A 209 1.99 -16.06 -1.35
C GLY A 209 2.41 -17.13 -0.32
N HIS A 210 2.62 -16.70 0.92
CA HIS A 210 3.01 -17.57 2.04
C HIS A 210 2.11 -18.82 2.14
N ARG A 211 0.79 -18.62 2.06
CA ARG A 211 -0.18 -19.73 2.04
C ARG A 211 0.06 -20.70 0.88
N ALA A 212 0.37 -20.20 -0.30
CA ALA A 212 0.61 -21.04 -1.48
C ALA A 212 1.90 -21.85 -1.34
N ILE A 213 2.94 -21.29 -0.73
CA ILE A 213 4.20 -21.99 -0.43
C ILE A 213 3.93 -23.16 0.52
N ARG A 214 3.17 -22.94 1.60
CA ARG A 214 2.79 -24.03 2.54
C ARG A 214 1.99 -25.15 1.86
N LEU A 215 1.11 -24.81 0.93
CA LEU A 215 0.34 -25.83 0.18
C LEU A 215 1.21 -26.60 -0.81
N ARG A 216 2.27 -25.99 -1.33
CA ARG A 216 3.22 -26.61 -2.28
C ARG A 216 4.23 -27.50 -1.57
N PHE A 217 4.72 -27.05 -0.42
CA PHE A 217 5.74 -27.71 0.40
C PHE A 217 5.10 -28.19 1.69
N MET A 218 4.35 -29.30 1.61
CA MET A 218 3.64 -29.86 2.77
C MET A 218 4.58 -30.44 3.87
N ASP A 219 5.86 -30.57 3.55
CA ASP A 219 6.93 -31.11 4.38
C ASP A 219 7.91 -30.03 4.91
N LEU A 220 7.73 -28.77 4.50
CA LEU A 220 8.58 -27.65 4.90
C LEU A 220 7.71 -26.41 5.19
N GLU A 221 8.12 -25.62 6.17
CA GLU A 221 7.57 -24.27 6.34
C GLU A 221 8.19 -23.32 5.28
N PRO A 222 7.50 -22.22 4.92
CA PRO A 222 7.98 -21.31 3.88
C PRO A 222 9.41 -20.81 4.10
N GLU A 223 9.78 -20.47 5.34
CA GLU A 223 11.13 -20.02 5.72
C GLU A 223 12.18 -21.13 5.47
N GLU A 224 11.82 -22.38 5.74
CA GLU A 224 12.70 -23.52 5.52
C GLU A 224 12.94 -23.76 4.02
N VAL A 225 11.94 -23.47 3.16
CA VAL A 225 12.10 -23.58 1.70
C VAL A 225 13.20 -22.65 1.21
N PHE A 226 13.21 -21.39 1.66
CA PHE A 226 14.23 -20.42 1.28
C PHE A 226 15.60 -20.80 1.87
N ALA A 227 15.66 -21.20 3.13
CA ALA A 227 16.90 -21.63 3.77
C ALA A 227 17.51 -22.90 3.09
N GLN A 228 16.68 -23.87 2.70
CA GLN A 228 17.14 -25.05 1.98
C GLN A 228 17.57 -24.73 0.55
N ALA A 229 16.96 -23.75 -0.10
CA ALA A 229 17.43 -23.26 -1.39
C ALA A 229 18.85 -22.66 -1.29
N GLU A 230 19.13 -21.87 -0.24
CA GLU A 230 20.47 -21.35 0.04
C GLU A 230 21.47 -22.48 0.32
N ALA A 231 21.05 -23.55 0.95
CA ALA A 231 21.86 -24.76 1.16
C ALA A 231 22.03 -25.61 -0.11
N GLY A 232 21.36 -25.27 -1.22
CA GLY A 232 21.50 -25.95 -2.51
C GLY A 232 20.54 -27.15 -2.72
N GLU A 233 19.47 -27.29 -1.91
CA GLU A 233 18.44 -28.31 -2.15
C GLU A 233 17.74 -28.03 -3.48
N ALA A 234 17.80 -28.97 -4.41
CA ALA A 234 17.45 -28.74 -5.81
C ALA A 234 15.99 -28.30 -6.02
N ARG A 235 15.03 -28.93 -5.33
CA ARG A 235 13.60 -28.60 -5.42
C ARG A 235 13.35 -27.16 -4.93
N CYS A 236 13.98 -26.77 -3.84
CA CYS A 236 13.83 -25.43 -3.25
C CYS A 236 14.52 -24.37 -4.13
N VAL A 237 15.70 -24.67 -4.69
CA VAL A 237 16.40 -23.79 -5.64
C VAL A 237 15.53 -23.50 -6.86
N GLU A 238 14.94 -24.52 -7.47
CA GLU A 238 14.06 -24.33 -8.64
C GLU A 238 12.79 -23.56 -8.29
N PHE A 239 12.24 -23.76 -7.09
CA PHE A 239 11.11 -22.99 -6.62
C PHE A 239 11.46 -21.51 -6.40
N VAL A 240 12.58 -21.20 -5.76
CA VAL A 240 13.02 -19.81 -5.53
C VAL A 240 13.24 -19.06 -6.86
N LYS A 241 13.74 -19.74 -7.90
CA LYS A 241 13.81 -19.19 -9.26
C LYS A 241 12.41 -18.91 -9.83
N LEU A 242 11.48 -19.85 -9.69
CA LEU A 242 10.09 -19.68 -10.14
C LEU A 242 9.43 -18.50 -9.41
N TRP A 243 9.63 -18.38 -8.09
CA TRP A 243 9.13 -17.32 -7.25
C TRP A 243 9.57 -15.93 -7.74
N HIS A 244 10.87 -15.73 -8.00
CA HIS A 244 11.40 -14.48 -8.55
C HIS A 244 10.91 -14.21 -9.98
N ARG A 245 10.83 -15.25 -10.82
CA ARG A 245 10.30 -15.11 -12.18
C ARG A 245 8.82 -14.72 -12.22
N ALA A 246 8.03 -15.20 -11.28
CA ALA A 246 6.62 -14.82 -11.15
C ALA A 246 6.47 -13.33 -10.85
N LEU A 247 7.25 -12.79 -9.89
CA LEU A 247 7.25 -11.34 -9.61
C LEU A 247 7.75 -10.53 -10.80
N ALA A 248 8.80 -11.00 -11.47
CA ALA A 248 9.30 -10.36 -12.68
C ALA A 248 8.25 -10.30 -13.78
N ALA A 249 7.52 -11.39 -14.02
CA ALA A 249 6.48 -11.45 -15.05
C ALA A 249 5.30 -10.51 -14.72
N ALA A 250 4.83 -10.50 -13.47
CA ALA A 250 3.77 -9.59 -13.03
C ALA A 250 4.22 -8.12 -13.12
N THR A 251 5.45 -7.81 -12.71
CA THR A 251 6.03 -6.46 -12.81
C THR A 251 6.21 -6.04 -14.26
N ALA A 252 6.71 -6.92 -15.13
CA ALA A 252 6.84 -6.67 -16.55
C ALA A 252 5.49 -6.39 -17.22
N THR A 253 4.45 -7.12 -16.83
CA THR A 253 3.08 -6.87 -17.30
C THR A 253 2.62 -5.47 -16.90
N SER A 254 2.81 -5.07 -15.64
CA SER A 254 2.48 -3.71 -15.18
C SER A 254 3.29 -2.64 -15.93
N ILE A 255 4.57 -2.87 -16.22
CA ILE A 255 5.39 -1.94 -17.01
C ILE A 255 4.82 -1.77 -18.42
N HIS A 256 4.38 -2.85 -19.06
CA HIS A 256 3.86 -2.78 -20.44
C HIS A 256 2.44 -2.18 -20.51
N LEU A 257 1.64 -2.29 -19.44
CA LEU A 257 0.28 -1.73 -19.39
C LEU A 257 0.26 -0.26 -18.95
N ASP A 258 1.02 0.06 -17.89
CA ASP A 258 0.97 1.37 -17.21
C ASP A 258 2.21 2.23 -17.50
N GLY A 259 3.17 1.71 -18.25
CA GLY A 259 4.45 2.37 -18.51
C GLY A 259 5.54 2.07 -17.50
N PRO A 260 6.79 2.49 -17.79
CA PRO A 260 7.93 2.35 -16.88
C PRO A 260 7.76 3.24 -15.63
N GLY A 261 8.63 3.07 -14.63
CA GLY A 261 8.61 3.89 -13.41
C GLY A 261 9.13 3.14 -12.20
N LYS A 262 8.78 3.62 -11.00
CA LYS A 262 9.22 3.01 -9.76
C LYS A 262 8.23 1.96 -9.25
N PHE A 263 8.82 0.86 -8.79
CA PHE A 263 8.16 -0.20 -8.05
C PHE A 263 8.82 -0.34 -6.69
N PHE A 264 8.00 -0.53 -5.69
CA PHE A 264 8.45 -0.88 -4.35
C PHE A 264 7.94 -2.28 -4.00
N VAL A 265 8.72 -3.00 -3.23
CA VAL A 265 8.35 -4.30 -2.70
C VAL A 265 8.45 -4.24 -1.18
N THR A 266 7.40 -4.65 -0.49
CA THR A 266 7.32 -4.65 0.97
C THR A 266 6.57 -5.88 1.47
N GLY A 267 6.36 -6.00 2.78
CA GLY A 267 5.73 -7.15 3.41
C GLY A 267 6.75 -8.16 3.93
N PHE A 268 6.31 -9.06 4.81
CA PHE A 268 7.24 -9.93 5.54
C PHE A 268 7.99 -10.93 4.65
N GLU A 269 7.42 -11.34 3.51
CA GLU A 269 8.10 -12.22 2.55
C GLU A 269 9.14 -11.46 1.69
N SER A 270 9.14 -10.13 1.68
CA SER A 270 10.11 -9.34 0.91
C SER A 270 11.57 -9.56 1.37
N ARG A 271 11.78 -10.05 2.59
CA ARG A 271 13.10 -10.44 3.13
C ARG A 271 13.81 -11.53 2.30
N HIS A 272 13.04 -12.34 1.57
CA HIS A 272 13.57 -13.41 0.72
C HIS A 272 13.86 -12.96 -0.71
N LEU A 273 13.61 -11.68 -1.03
CA LEU A 273 13.78 -11.16 -2.36
C LEU A 273 15.26 -10.88 -2.68
N ASN A 274 15.76 -11.56 -3.70
CA ASN A 274 17.04 -11.26 -4.32
C ASN A 274 16.82 -10.27 -5.48
N LEU A 275 17.10 -8.98 -5.25
CA LEU A 275 16.93 -7.92 -6.24
C LEU A 275 17.76 -8.12 -7.50
N GLN A 276 18.96 -8.72 -7.39
CA GLN A 276 19.80 -8.99 -8.55
C GLN A 276 19.10 -10.00 -9.46
N LEU A 277 18.66 -11.12 -8.90
CA LEU A 277 17.97 -12.18 -9.65
C LEU A 277 16.64 -11.66 -10.25
N LEU A 278 15.89 -10.86 -9.50
CA LEU A 278 14.68 -10.22 -10.02
C LEU A 278 14.98 -9.32 -11.23
N ASN A 279 16.02 -8.48 -11.12
CA ASN A 279 16.41 -7.58 -12.22
C ASN A 279 16.95 -8.32 -13.44
N GLU A 280 17.62 -9.46 -13.26
CA GLU A 280 18.02 -10.35 -14.36
C GLU A 280 16.80 -10.82 -15.15
N TYR A 281 15.79 -11.36 -14.47
CA TYR A 281 14.54 -11.79 -15.11
C TYR A 281 13.76 -10.63 -15.73
N LEU A 282 13.68 -9.49 -15.07
CA LEU A 282 13.05 -8.30 -15.64
C LEU A 282 13.75 -7.83 -16.91
N SER A 283 15.08 -7.86 -16.96
CA SER A 283 15.86 -7.49 -18.14
C SER A 283 15.63 -8.43 -19.35
N GLU A 284 15.27 -9.67 -19.09
CA GLU A 284 14.86 -10.63 -20.13
C GLU A 284 13.46 -10.31 -20.69
N MET A 285 12.53 -9.91 -19.80
CA MET A 285 11.10 -9.72 -20.13
C MET A 285 10.78 -8.32 -20.64
N VAL A 286 11.50 -7.29 -20.20
CA VAL A 286 11.23 -5.89 -20.51
C VAL A 286 12.30 -5.34 -21.44
N LYS A 287 11.93 -5.00 -22.67
CA LYS A 287 12.82 -4.41 -23.67
C LYS A 287 12.34 -2.99 -24.01
N LEU A 288 12.78 -2.03 -23.20
CA LEU A 288 12.43 -0.62 -23.34
C LEU A 288 13.53 0.17 -24.08
N SER A 289 13.15 1.36 -24.57
CA SER A 289 14.12 2.34 -25.05
C SER A 289 15.04 2.77 -23.88
N PRO A 290 16.30 3.11 -24.13
CA PRO A 290 17.22 3.62 -23.12
C PRO A 290 16.71 4.88 -22.36
N LEU A 291 15.74 5.59 -22.96
CA LEU A 291 15.10 6.76 -22.32
C LEU A 291 13.95 6.38 -21.37
N GLN A 292 13.60 5.12 -21.31
CA GLN A 292 12.54 4.59 -20.46
C GLN A 292 13.16 3.64 -19.43
N GLY A 293 13.15 4.01 -18.16
CA GLY A 293 13.71 3.22 -17.08
C GLY A 293 12.63 2.71 -16.12
N TYR A 294 12.88 1.58 -15.49
CA TYR A 294 12.18 1.13 -14.30
C TYR A 294 13.16 0.90 -13.17
N GLN A 295 12.68 0.99 -11.96
CA GLN A 295 13.43 0.68 -10.75
C GLN A 295 12.58 -0.14 -9.81
N VAL A 296 13.19 -1.12 -9.15
CA VAL A 296 12.55 -1.90 -8.09
C VAL A 296 13.37 -1.71 -6.82
N GLU A 297 12.71 -1.32 -5.74
CA GLU A 297 13.31 -1.12 -4.42
C GLU A 297 12.56 -1.93 -3.37
N VAL A 298 13.28 -2.52 -2.43
CA VAL A 298 12.66 -3.15 -1.25
C VAL A 298 12.61 -2.12 -0.13
N VAL A 299 11.45 -1.98 0.48
CA VAL A 299 11.25 -1.09 1.63
C VAL A 299 10.69 -1.87 2.81
N PRO A 300 11.07 -1.52 4.05
CA PRO A 300 10.49 -2.14 5.22
C PRO A 300 8.96 -2.03 5.25
N SER A 301 8.30 -3.06 5.73
CA SER A 301 6.88 -2.97 6.07
C SER A 301 6.71 -2.24 7.42
N GLY A 302 5.59 -1.52 7.56
CA GLY A 302 5.26 -0.88 8.81
C GLY A 302 3.90 -0.19 8.73
N GLU A 303 3.14 -0.28 9.82
CA GLU A 303 1.82 0.35 9.90
C GLU A 303 1.90 1.87 9.77
N ASN A 304 3.00 2.48 10.20
CA ASN A 304 3.24 3.92 10.05
C ASN A 304 3.11 4.38 8.57
N ILE A 305 3.69 3.62 7.65
CA ILE A 305 3.61 3.91 6.21
C ILE A 305 2.15 3.81 5.74
N ALA A 306 1.46 2.74 6.11
CA ALA A 306 0.07 2.52 5.69
C ALA A 306 -0.90 3.55 6.29
N VAL A 307 -0.70 3.94 7.56
CA VAL A 307 -1.47 4.99 8.24
C VAL A 307 -1.27 6.35 7.56
N ILE A 308 -0.02 6.73 7.26
CA ILE A 308 0.26 7.95 6.49
C ILE A 308 -0.46 7.90 5.13
N GLY A 309 -0.36 6.79 4.43
CA GLY A 309 -0.94 6.67 3.10
C GLY A 309 -2.46 6.65 3.08
N ALA A 310 -3.11 6.05 4.07
CA ALA A 310 -4.56 6.13 4.21
C ALA A 310 -5.02 7.59 4.36
N ALA A 311 -4.33 8.37 5.19
CA ALA A 311 -4.60 9.80 5.36
C ALA A 311 -4.31 10.61 4.08
N VAL A 312 -3.20 10.35 3.38
CA VAL A 312 -2.84 11.00 2.11
C VAL A 312 -3.89 10.77 1.04
N ASN A 313 -4.34 9.52 0.87
CA ASN A 313 -5.41 9.22 -0.08
C ASN A 313 -6.74 9.90 0.29
N ALA A 314 -7.05 10.02 1.58
CA ALA A 314 -8.25 10.70 2.06
C ALA A 314 -8.21 12.21 1.83
N SER A 315 -7.07 12.86 2.09
CA SER A 315 -6.86 14.29 1.75
C SER A 315 -7.14 14.56 0.27
N GLN A 316 -6.53 13.75 -0.61
CA GLN A 316 -6.74 13.87 -2.06
C GLN A 316 -8.19 13.60 -2.49
N ALA A 317 -8.90 12.72 -1.77
CA ALA A 317 -10.32 12.47 -2.06
C ALA A 317 -11.21 13.68 -1.70
N VAL A 318 -10.89 14.39 -0.63
CA VAL A 318 -11.57 15.65 -0.25
C VAL A 318 -11.29 16.74 -1.30
N GLU A 319 -10.03 16.94 -1.69
CA GLU A 319 -9.65 17.95 -2.68
C GLU A 319 -10.32 17.76 -4.05
N ARG A 320 -10.52 16.49 -4.48
CA ARG A 320 -11.22 16.18 -5.75
C ARG A 320 -12.72 16.44 -5.71
N ASN A 321 -13.32 16.49 -4.53
CA ASN A 321 -14.76 16.69 -4.32
C ASN A 321 -15.12 18.14 -3.95
N ALA A 322 -14.12 18.98 -3.68
CA ALA A 322 -14.27 20.41 -3.41
C ALA A 322 -14.23 21.22 -4.71
#